data_fb04deff9c6d8008522ff91e2edec506
#
_entry.id   fb04deff9c6d8008522ff91e2edec506
#
_cell.length_a   1.000
_cell.length_b   1.000
_cell.length_c   1.000
_cell.angle_alpha   90.00
_cell.angle_beta   90.00
_cell.angle_gamma   90.00
#
_symmetry.space_group_name_H-M   'P 1'
#
loop_
_entity.id
_entity.type
_entity.pdbx_description
1 polymer ?
#
loop_
_entity_poly.entity_id
_entity_poly.type
_entity_poly.pdbx_seq_one_letter_code
_entity_poly.pdbx_strand_id
1 'polypeptide(L)'
;MRSLILSLALAVAGISTALADPPSFRAGVTRMTVQDATPFDVLIAYPTKAAEVSIEEGPFRFSASRDAPVAAGARFPVVLFSHGGGRPPGTPLGHGDLLLHLAREGFIVIAPFHPGTERPFVDRPRQIHKALDSVLADPRFSNRADPDRIGMMGFSFGGAVTLIVAGANIDLAHLSAYCHDHADDSRACEGIATDGSWAKVPPSRKFDDALPLKTLVLLEPYGAPFERKGLGSLDLPMLIYSASQSDLRPDGNALALAKALPRPPQQAAVPGSHFVFIDPCSPVLAARAPEVCSDPLGTERAAIHQRFRQEIADFLRANL
;
A
#
# COMPACT_ATOMS: atom_id res chain seq x y z
N MET A 1 -40.94 -45.73 -44.56
CA MET A 1 -40.76 -44.83 -43.40
C MET A 1 -39.43 -45.18 -42.74
N ARG A 2 -38.38 -44.36 -42.93
CA ARG A 2 -37.04 -44.55 -42.33
C ARG A 2 -36.87 -43.47 -41.26
N SER A 3 -36.83 -43.88 -40.01
CA SER A 3 -36.55 -42.95 -38.87
C SER A 3 -35.07 -42.65 -38.81
N LEU A 4 -34.71 -41.37 -38.97
CA LEU A 4 -33.35 -40.84 -38.61
C LEU A 4 -33.28 -40.60 -37.09
N ILE A 5 -32.38 -41.28 -36.42
CA ILE A 5 -32.01 -41.00 -35.05
C ILE A 5 -30.84 -40.00 -35.10
N LEU A 6 -31.08 -38.78 -34.64
CA LEU A 6 -30.08 -37.73 -34.52
C LEU A 6 -29.40 -37.84 -33.15
N SER A 7 -28.14 -38.31 -33.12
CA SER A 7 -27.35 -38.38 -31.87
C SER A 7 -26.71 -37.03 -31.59
N LEU A 8 -27.14 -36.39 -30.50
CA LEU A 8 -26.57 -35.11 -30.02
C LEU A 8 -25.35 -35.44 -29.11
N ALA A 9 -24.15 -35.16 -29.60
CA ALA A 9 -22.95 -35.30 -28.79
C ALA A 9 -22.73 -34.01 -27.95
N LEU A 10 -22.88 -34.15 -26.63
CA LEU A 10 -22.55 -33.07 -25.67
C LEU A 10 -21.03 -33.00 -25.52
N ALA A 11 -20.40 -31.92 -26.02
CA ALA A 11 -19.01 -31.63 -25.73
C ALA A 11 -18.91 -30.98 -24.33
N VAL A 12 -18.41 -31.72 -23.36
CA VAL A 12 -18.04 -31.14 -22.04
C VAL A 12 -16.70 -30.44 -22.19
N ALA A 13 -16.74 -29.11 -22.26
CA ALA A 13 -15.53 -28.29 -22.17
C ALA A 13 -14.99 -28.36 -20.72
N GLY A 14 -13.93 -29.13 -20.53
CA GLY A 14 -13.21 -29.18 -19.24
C GLY A 14 -12.57 -27.80 -18.96
N ILE A 15 -13.01 -27.14 -17.90
CA ILE A 15 -12.35 -25.95 -17.36
C ILE A 15 -11.08 -26.45 -16.66
N SER A 16 -9.94 -26.39 -17.36
CA SER A 16 -8.64 -26.57 -16.71
C SER A 16 -8.38 -25.37 -15.83
N THR A 17 -8.52 -25.53 -14.52
CA THR A 17 -7.95 -24.60 -13.56
C THR A 17 -6.43 -24.72 -13.67
N ALA A 18 -5.80 -23.76 -14.34
CA ALA A 18 -4.35 -23.62 -14.31
C ALA A 18 -3.96 -23.36 -12.85
N LEU A 19 -3.30 -24.34 -12.23
CA LEU A 19 -2.62 -24.11 -10.95
C LEU A 19 -1.51 -23.10 -11.24
N ALA A 20 -1.54 -21.96 -10.53
CA ALA A 20 -0.46 -21.00 -10.62
C ALA A 20 0.87 -21.68 -10.28
N ASP A 21 1.91 -21.43 -11.09
CA ASP A 21 3.23 -21.93 -10.80
C ASP A 21 3.66 -21.48 -9.38
N PRO A 22 4.34 -22.35 -8.61
CA PRO A 22 4.79 -21.97 -7.29
C PRO A 22 5.74 -20.75 -7.40
N PRO A 23 5.68 -19.81 -6.45
CA PRO A 23 6.50 -18.60 -6.51
C PRO A 23 7.98 -18.96 -6.66
N SER A 24 8.68 -18.26 -7.56
CA SER A 24 10.07 -18.55 -7.90
C SER A 24 11.04 -18.24 -6.76
N PHE A 25 10.61 -17.47 -5.75
CA PHE A 25 11.37 -17.06 -4.59
C PHE A 25 10.65 -17.39 -3.27
N ARG A 26 11.42 -17.38 -2.18
CA ARG A 26 10.99 -17.29 -0.80
C ARG A 26 11.11 -15.85 -0.35
N ALA A 27 10.42 -15.49 0.74
CA ALA A 27 10.52 -14.17 1.31
C ALA A 27 11.65 -14.09 2.35
N GLY A 28 12.64 -13.25 2.09
CA GLY A 28 13.60 -12.78 3.09
C GLY A 28 13.05 -11.54 3.78
N VAL A 29 13.42 -11.33 5.06
CA VAL A 29 13.09 -10.14 5.82
C VAL A 29 14.27 -9.69 6.66
N THR A 30 14.50 -8.37 6.72
CA THR A 30 15.50 -7.77 7.61
C THR A 30 15.03 -6.40 8.11
N ARG A 31 15.69 -5.88 9.12
CA ARG A 31 15.52 -4.50 9.59
C ARG A 31 16.80 -3.70 9.39
N MET A 32 16.61 -2.41 9.16
CA MET A 32 17.67 -1.42 9.08
C MET A 32 17.21 -0.19 9.86
N THR A 33 18.10 0.36 10.70
CA THR A 33 17.85 1.66 11.35
C THR A 33 18.44 2.76 10.48
N VAL A 34 17.61 3.70 10.06
CA VAL A 34 17.99 4.87 9.27
C VAL A 34 18.22 6.06 10.19
N GLN A 35 19.37 6.74 10.01
CA GLN A 35 19.71 7.92 10.77
C GLN A 35 18.97 9.15 10.25
N ASP A 36 18.24 9.81 11.15
CA ASP A 36 17.53 11.06 10.92
C ASP A 36 17.52 11.89 12.20
N ALA A 37 16.87 13.05 12.21
CA ALA A 37 16.67 13.83 13.45
C ALA A 37 16.02 12.98 14.56
N THR A 38 15.06 12.13 14.18
CA THR A 38 14.59 10.99 14.97
C THR A 38 14.90 9.72 14.17
N PRO A 39 15.86 8.88 14.62
CA PRO A 39 16.17 7.63 13.95
C PRO A 39 14.92 6.74 13.84
N PHE A 40 14.80 6.00 12.75
CA PHE A 40 13.66 5.13 12.51
C PHE A 40 14.07 3.82 11.84
N ASP A 41 13.31 2.77 12.13
CA ASP A 41 13.52 1.47 11.52
C ASP A 41 12.81 1.35 10.18
N VAL A 42 13.37 0.54 9.31
CA VAL A 42 12.82 0.17 8.01
C VAL A 42 12.73 -1.35 7.95
N LEU A 43 11.54 -1.88 7.67
CA LEU A 43 11.34 -3.27 7.32
C LEU A 43 11.67 -3.42 5.83
N ILE A 44 12.52 -4.39 5.51
CA ILE A 44 12.89 -4.71 4.13
C ILE A 44 12.50 -6.16 3.88
N ALA A 45 11.55 -6.39 2.96
CA ALA A 45 11.20 -7.71 2.47
C ALA A 45 11.81 -7.91 1.06
N TYR A 46 12.38 -9.08 0.79
CA TYR A 46 13.15 -9.29 -0.44
C TYR A 46 13.16 -10.74 -0.88
N PRO A 47 13.38 -11.02 -2.19
CA PRO A 47 13.53 -12.37 -2.71
C PRO A 47 14.73 -13.09 -2.13
N THR A 48 14.53 -14.34 -1.67
CA THR A 48 15.60 -15.24 -1.21
C THR A 48 15.34 -16.67 -1.69
N LYS A 49 16.31 -17.55 -1.52
CA LYS A 49 16.17 -19.02 -1.71
C LYS A 49 16.17 -19.77 -0.37
N ALA A 50 16.41 -19.07 0.74
CA ALA A 50 16.44 -19.68 2.07
C ALA A 50 15.04 -20.13 2.52
N ALA A 51 14.98 -21.17 3.33
CA ALA A 51 13.73 -21.67 3.87
C ALA A 51 13.09 -20.66 4.83
N GLU A 52 11.79 -20.47 4.70
CA GLU A 52 11.01 -19.60 5.58
C GLU A 52 10.67 -20.34 6.90
N VAL A 53 10.64 -19.57 7.98
CA VAL A 53 10.18 -20.01 9.30
C VAL A 53 9.10 -19.06 9.81
N SER A 54 8.26 -19.54 10.73
CA SER A 54 7.30 -18.66 11.40
C SER A 54 8.04 -17.67 12.30
N ILE A 55 7.73 -16.40 12.13
CA ILE A 55 8.27 -15.28 12.92
C ILE A 55 7.13 -14.62 13.67
N GLU A 56 7.31 -14.41 14.96
CA GLU A 56 6.40 -13.63 15.80
C GLU A 56 7.05 -12.30 16.17
N GLU A 57 6.31 -11.21 15.96
CA GLU A 57 6.77 -9.88 16.31
C GLU A 57 5.63 -9.07 16.94
N GLY A 58 5.61 -9.00 18.25
CA GLY A 58 4.49 -8.49 19.03
C GLY A 58 3.21 -9.29 18.74
N PRO A 59 2.12 -8.65 18.27
CA PRO A 59 0.87 -9.33 17.92
C PRO A 59 0.85 -9.88 16.49
N PHE A 60 1.92 -9.68 15.70
CA PHE A 60 2.00 -10.05 14.30
C PHE A 60 2.73 -11.39 14.14
N ARG A 61 2.25 -12.21 13.20
CA ARG A 61 2.87 -13.49 12.84
C ARG A 61 2.91 -13.60 11.32
N PHE A 62 4.06 -13.97 10.78
CA PHE A 62 4.27 -14.19 9.34
C PHE A 62 5.37 -15.22 9.09
N SER A 63 5.47 -15.75 7.86
CA SER A 63 6.53 -16.66 7.46
C SER A 63 7.55 -15.95 6.59
N ALA A 64 8.83 -15.98 7.00
CA ALA A 64 9.93 -15.40 6.24
C ALA A 64 11.28 -16.01 6.66
N SER A 65 12.33 -15.73 5.90
CA SER A 65 13.72 -16.05 6.24
C SER A 65 14.41 -14.80 6.77
N ARG A 66 14.66 -14.76 8.08
CA ARG A 66 15.29 -13.58 8.71
C ARG A 66 16.76 -13.47 8.29
N ASP A 67 17.18 -12.28 7.83
CA ASP A 67 18.55 -11.91 7.49
C ASP A 67 19.23 -12.87 6.46
N ALA A 68 18.44 -13.58 5.67
CA ALA A 68 18.93 -14.47 4.64
C ALA A 68 19.58 -13.70 3.47
N PRO A 69 20.49 -14.29 2.69
CA PRO A 69 21.03 -13.66 1.49
C PRO A 69 19.93 -13.33 0.48
N VAL A 70 20.02 -12.14 -0.14
CA VAL A 70 19.16 -11.79 -1.28
C VAL A 70 19.43 -12.77 -2.44
N ALA A 71 18.38 -13.21 -3.12
CA ALA A 71 18.52 -14.14 -4.25
C ALA A 71 19.50 -13.59 -5.30
N ALA A 72 20.35 -14.48 -5.84
CA ALA A 72 21.29 -14.14 -6.89
C ALA A 72 20.58 -13.99 -8.25
N GLY A 73 21.22 -13.33 -9.20
CA GLY A 73 20.74 -13.17 -10.57
C GLY A 73 20.45 -11.71 -10.93
N ALA A 74 19.26 -11.42 -11.45
CA ALA A 74 18.86 -10.10 -11.92
C ALA A 74 18.69 -9.08 -10.77
N ARG A 75 18.63 -7.80 -11.12
CA ARG A 75 18.15 -6.75 -10.22
C ARG A 75 16.63 -6.85 -10.08
N PHE A 76 16.14 -6.64 -8.87
CA PHE A 76 14.73 -6.69 -8.53
C PHE A 76 14.13 -5.28 -8.50
N PRO A 77 12.92 -5.09 -9.05
CA PRO A 77 12.20 -3.82 -8.89
C PRO A 77 11.96 -3.53 -7.41
N VAL A 78 11.90 -2.24 -7.09
CA VAL A 78 11.71 -1.75 -5.72
C VAL A 78 10.28 -1.27 -5.54
N VAL A 79 9.65 -1.64 -4.44
CA VAL A 79 8.34 -1.15 -4.02
C VAL A 79 8.50 -0.46 -2.67
N LEU A 80 8.28 0.85 -2.63
CA LEU A 80 8.20 1.60 -1.39
C LEU A 80 6.81 1.40 -0.77
N PHE A 81 6.72 1.32 0.54
CA PHE A 81 5.44 1.20 1.23
C PHE A 81 5.33 2.16 2.41
N SER A 82 4.21 2.89 2.48
CA SER A 82 3.86 3.73 3.63
C SER A 82 2.56 3.24 4.27
N HIS A 83 2.63 2.88 5.56
CA HIS A 83 1.47 2.42 6.34
C HIS A 83 0.53 3.56 6.73
N GLY A 84 -0.66 3.23 7.20
CA GLY A 84 -1.67 4.18 7.68
C GLY A 84 -1.21 5.05 8.86
N GLY A 85 -2.00 6.06 9.14
CA GLY A 85 -1.87 6.93 10.32
C GLY A 85 -2.86 6.54 11.41
N GLY A 86 -3.07 7.47 12.36
CA GLY A 86 -4.12 7.36 13.38
C GLY A 86 -3.67 6.78 14.71
N ARG A 87 -4.64 6.44 15.53
CA ARG A 87 -4.46 5.78 16.84
C ARG A 87 -5.24 4.47 16.85
N PRO A 88 -4.61 3.31 17.22
CA PRO A 88 -3.18 3.17 17.51
C PRO A 88 -2.30 3.50 16.29
N PRO A 89 -1.02 3.87 16.49
CA PRO A 89 -0.11 4.15 15.38
C PRO A 89 -0.03 2.95 14.42
N GLY A 90 -0.13 3.24 13.12
CA GLY A 90 0.06 2.23 12.09
C GLY A 90 1.49 1.65 12.12
N THR A 91 1.65 0.49 11.51
CA THR A 91 2.95 -0.18 11.36
C THR A 91 3.00 -0.97 10.06
N PRO A 92 4.16 -1.12 9.40
CA PRO A 92 4.28 -1.97 8.23
C PRO A 92 3.97 -3.46 8.52
N LEU A 93 4.10 -3.88 9.80
CA LEU A 93 3.80 -5.26 10.20
C LEU A 93 2.32 -5.64 10.04
N GLY A 94 1.40 -4.67 10.07
CA GLY A 94 -0.01 -4.90 9.77
C GLY A 94 -0.30 -5.25 8.31
N HIS A 95 0.71 -5.18 7.45
CA HIS A 95 0.67 -5.54 6.03
C HIS A 95 1.75 -6.57 5.68
N GLY A 96 2.28 -7.28 6.68
CA GLY A 96 3.41 -8.20 6.54
C GLY A 96 3.17 -9.27 5.48
N ASP A 97 1.98 -9.87 5.43
CA ASP A 97 1.64 -10.88 4.44
C ASP A 97 1.65 -10.34 3.01
N LEU A 98 1.17 -9.10 2.79
CA LEU A 98 1.23 -8.43 1.50
C LEU A 98 2.69 -8.15 1.10
N LEU A 99 3.48 -7.54 2.00
CA LEU A 99 4.87 -7.17 1.71
C LEU A 99 5.73 -8.40 1.42
N LEU A 100 5.54 -9.48 2.18
CA LEU A 100 6.25 -10.75 1.96
C LEU A 100 5.76 -11.50 0.72
N HIS A 101 4.48 -11.38 0.36
CA HIS A 101 3.98 -11.88 -0.92
C HIS A 101 4.72 -11.22 -2.09
N LEU A 102 4.86 -9.89 -2.08
CA LEU A 102 5.60 -9.17 -3.11
C LEU A 102 7.08 -9.60 -3.17
N ALA A 103 7.70 -9.90 -2.01
CA ALA A 103 9.06 -10.44 -2.00
C ALA A 103 9.15 -11.82 -2.69
N ARG A 104 8.16 -12.70 -2.50
CA ARG A 104 8.08 -14.00 -3.21
C ARG A 104 7.87 -13.82 -4.70
N GLU A 105 7.18 -12.74 -5.10
CA GLU A 105 6.92 -12.36 -6.49
C GLU A 105 8.09 -11.61 -7.17
N GLY A 106 9.22 -11.45 -6.46
CA GLY A 106 10.44 -10.88 -7.04
C GLY A 106 10.61 -9.38 -6.84
N PHE A 107 9.98 -8.77 -5.86
CA PHE A 107 10.16 -7.35 -5.53
C PHE A 107 11.00 -7.18 -4.25
N ILE A 108 11.80 -6.12 -4.18
CA ILE A 108 12.37 -5.63 -2.92
C ILE A 108 11.41 -4.58 -2.37
N VAL A 109 10.85 -4.83 -1.18
CA VAL A 109 9.89 -3.94 -0.55
C VAL A 109 10.56 -3.20 0.61
N ILE A 110 10.43 -1.87 0.65
CA ILE A 110 11.04 -0.98 1.65
C ILE A 110 9.91 -0.28 2.40
N ALA A 111 9.75 -0.58 3.68
CA ALA A 111 8.63 -0.15 4.48
C ALA A 111 9.08 0.48 5.82
N PRO A 112 9.22 1.82 5.90
CA PRO A 112 9.58 2.50 7.14
C PRO A 112 8.54 2.32 8.25
N PHE A 113 9.03 2.20 9.49
CA PHE A 113 8.25 2.44 10.70
C PHE A 113 8.28 3.94 10.98
N HIS A 114 7.26 4.65 10.54
CA HIS A 114 7.22 6.09 10.71
C HIS A 114 7.10 6.46 12.20
N PRO A 115 8.09 7.12 12.82
CA PRO A 115 7.94 7.65 14.17
C PRO A 115 6.86 8.73 14.19
N GLY A 116 6.24 8.92 15.36
CA GLY A 116 5.25 9.97 15.57
C GLY A 116 5.84 11.34 15.28
N THR A 117 5.07 12.21 14.63
CA THR A 117 5.49 13.57 14.27
C THR A 117 4.28 14.50 14.22
N GLU A 118 4.50 15.79 14.51
CA GLU A 118 3.50 16.84 14.36
C GLU A 118 3.33 17.28 12.88
N ARG A 119 4.26 16.89 11.99
CA ARG A 119 4.25 17.27 10.58
C ARG A 119 4.27 16.06 9.64
N PRO A 120 3.28 15.15 9.74
CA PRO A 120 3.33 13.87 9.04
C PRO A 120 3.37 13.99 7.51
N PHE A 121 2.76 15.03 6.92
CA PHE A 121 2.82 15.32 5.49
C PHE A 121 4.20 15.77 4.99
N VAL A 122 5.10 16.16 5.89
CA VAL A 122 6.47 16.56 5.56
C VAL A 122 7.47 15.48 5.93
N ASP A 123 7.33 14.93 7.14
CA ASP A 123 8.34 14.03 7.69
C ASP A 123 8.26 12.64 7.08
N ARG A 124 7.06 12.08 6.83
CA ARG A 124 6.93 10.75 6.23
C ARG A 124 7.45 10.68 4.79
N PRO A 125 7.14 11.61 3.88
CA PRO A 125 7.78 11.65 2.55
C PRO A 125 9.31 11.68 2.65
N ARG A 126 9.89 12.53 3.51
CA ARG A 126 11.34 12.58 3.74
C ARG A 126 11.90 11.24 4.27
N GLN A 127 11.17 10.57 5.16
CA GLN A 127 11.56 9.24 5.65
C GLN A 127 11.55 8.18 4.56
N ILE A 128 10.61 8.24 3.62
CA ILE A 128 10.58 7.36 2.43
C ILE A 128 11.84 7.56 1.59
N HIS A 129 12.22 8.81 1.28
CA HIS A 129 13.45 9.11 0.54
C HIS A 129 14.67 8.56 1.25
N LYS A 130 14.84 8.86 2.54
CA LYS A 130 15.98 8.37 3.34
C LYS A 130 16.03 6.85 3.43
N ALA A 131 14.88 6.18 3.54
CA ALA A 131 14.82 4.73 3.55
C ALA A 131 15.30 4.13 2.21
N LEU A 132 14.83 4.70 1.09
CA LEU A 132 15.27 4.28 -0.24
C LEU A 132 16.78 4.46 -0.40
N ASP A 133 17.32 5.66 -0.12
CA ASP A 133 18.74 5.96 -0.24
C ASP A 133 19.60 5.02 0.61
N SER A 134 19.15 4.76 1.85
CA SER A 134 19.87 3.87 2.77
C SER A 134 19.91 2.43 2.27
N VAL A 135 18.80 1.93 1.71
CA VAL A 135 18.74 0.57 1.15
C VAL A 135 19.55 0.46 -0.13
N LEU A 136 19.49 1.45 -1.02
CA LEU A 136 20.29 1.46 -2.25
C LEU A 136 21.80 1.55 -1.98
N ALA A 137 22.20 2.17 -0.87
CA ALA A 137 23.60 2.25 -0.44
C ALA A 137 24.08 1.00 0.34
N ASP A 138 23.16 0.16 0.86
CA ASP A 138 23.52 -1.03 1.64
C ASP A 138 24.12 -2.12 0.75
N PRO A 139 25.31 -2.66 1.09
CA PRO A 139 25.98 -3.69 0.27
C PRO A 139 25.13 -4.95 0.00
N ARG A 140 24.14 -5.26 0.86
CA ARG A 140 23.23 -6.40 0.64
C ARG A 140 22.29 -6.17 -0.54
N PHE A 141 21.94 -4.89 -0.82
CA PHE A 141 20.91 -4.52 -1.78
C PHE A 141 21.42 -3.71 -2.98
N SER A 142 22.53 -2.98 -2.87
CA SER A 142 23.06 -2.04 -3.87
C SER A 142 23.21 -2.63 -5.28
N ASN A 143 23.58 -3.93 -5.37
CA ASN A 143 23.69 -4.65 -6.62
C ASN A 143 22.46 -5.51 -6.95
N ARG A 144 21.41 -5.45 -6.15
CA ARG A 144 20.17 -6.25 -6.27
C ARG A 144 18.93 -5.42 -6.49
N ALA A 145 18.84 -4.24 -5.89
CA ALA A 145 17.76 -3.30 -6.14
C ALA A 145 17.95 -2.61 -7.50
N ASP A 146 16.86 -2.43 -8.22
CA ASP A 146 16.87 -1.72 -9.50
C ASP A 146 16.37 -0.29 -9.28
N PRO A 147 17.24 0.73 -9.32
CA PRO A 147 16.86 2.11 -9.07
C PRO A 147 16.04 2.73 -10.21
N ASP A 148 15.97 2.09 -11.38
CA ASP A 148 15.21 2.56 -12.53
C ASP A 148 13.77 1.99 -12.55
N ARG A 149 13.47 1.00 -11.70
CA ARG A 149 12.18 0.34 -11.57
C ARG A 149 11.64 0.45 -10.14
N ILE A 150 11.16 1.66 -9.80
CA ILE A 150 10.63 1.96 -8.47
C ILE A 150 9.14 2.26 -8.56
N GLY A 151 8.31 1.52 -7.81
CA GLY A 151 6.92 1.82 -7.55
C GLY A 151 6.70 2.16 -6.09
N MET A 152 5.52 2.69 -5.77
CA MET A 152 5.17 2.97 -4.38
C MET A 152 3.74 2.56 -4.07
N MET A 153 3.53 2.06 -2.86
CA MET A 153 2.21 1.71 -2.32
C MET A 153 1.96 2.44 -1.01
N GLY A 154 0.69 2.71 -0.71
CA GLY A 154 0.34 3.27 0.59
C GLY A 154 -1.08 2.94 1.02
N PHE A 155 -1.25 2.72 2.32
CA PHE A 155 -2.55 2.51 2.94
C PHE A 155 -3.00 3.76 3.69
N SER A 156 -4.27 4.17 3.51
CA SER A 156 -4.89 5.28 4.25
C SER A 156 -4.03 6.55 4.16
N PHE A 157 -3.56 7.09 5.26
CA PHE A 157 -2.61 8.22 5.29
C PHE A 157 -1.32 7.93 4.50
N GLY A 158 -0.87 6.67 4.48
CA GLY A 158 0.24 6.24 3.61
C GLY A 158 -0.05 6.43 2.12
N GLY A 159 -1.32 6.37 1.70
CA GLY A 159 -1.75 6.72 0.35
C GLY A 159 -1.51 8.20 0.03
N ALA A 160 -1.81 9.11 0.97
CA ALA A 160 -1.46 10.52 0.84
C ALA A 160 0.06 10.74 0.74
N VAL A 161 0.85 10.05 1.59
CA VAL A 161 2.32 10.07 1.52
C VAL A 161 2.81 9.59 0.15
N THR A 162 2.21 8.54 -0.40
CA THR A 162 2.53 8.00 -1.74
C THR A 162 2.33 9.05 -2.83
N LEU A 163 1.22 9.77 -2.80
CA LEU A 163 0.94 10.84 -3.77
C LEU A 163 1.94 12.00 -3.63
N ILE A 164 2.27 12.41 -2.40
CA ILE A 164 3.26 13.49 -2.15
C ILE A 164 4.65 13.08 -2.67
N VAL A 165 5.11 11.88 -2.38
CA VAL A 165 6.41 11.37 -2.86
C VAL A 165 6.44 11.30 -4.39
N ALA A 166 5.31 11.04 -5.03
CA ALA A 166 5.17 11.08 -6.49
C ALA A 166 5.09 12.50 -7.08
N GLY A 167 5.05 13.55 -6.24
CA GLY A 167 5.04 14.95 -6.67
C GLY A 167 3.69 15.67 -6.56
N ALA A 168 2.69 15.07 -5.90
CA ALA A 168 1.44 15.78 -5.60
C ALA A 168 1.65 16.88 -4.55
N ASN A 169 0.85 17.94 -4.65
CA ASN A 169 0.78 19.00 -3.66
C ASN A 169 -0.51 18.89 -2.85
N ILE A 170 -0.41 18.97 -1.54
CA ILE A 170 -1.58 19.07 -0.65
C ILE A 170 -2.06 20.52 -0.55
N ASP A 171 -3.35 20.69 -0.29
CA ASP A 171 -3.97 21.97 0.05
C ASP A 171 -4.64 21.86 1.43
N LEU A 172 -4.01 22.45 2.45
CA LEU A 172 -4.51 22.42 3.83
C LEU A 172 -5.74 23.32 4.01
N ALA A 173 -5.88 24.38 3.20
CA ALA A 173 -7.07 25.21 3.22
C ALA A 173 -8.28 24.44 2.67
N HIS A 174 -8.07 23.70 1.56
CA HIS A 174 -9.07 22.79 1.01
C HIS A 174 -9.46 21.72 2.03
N LEU A 175 -8.50 21.08 2.69
CA LEU A 175 -8.76 20.09 3.74
C LEU A 175 -9.60 20.67 4.90
N SER A 176 -9.25 21.89 5.35
CA SER A 176 -10.00 22.56 6.41
C SER A 176 -11.45 22.85 5.99
N ALA A 177 -11.66 23.33 4.76
CA ALA A 177 -12.99 23.57 4.20
C ALA A 177 -13.77 22.26 4.04
N TYR A 178 -13.14 21.20 3.50
CA TYR A 178 -13.75 19.88 3.41
C TYR A 178 -14.27 19.39 4.77
N CYS A 179 -13.43 19.47 5.80
CA CYS A 179 -13.80 19.01 7.14
C CYS A 179 -14.84 19.91 7.85
N HIS A 180 -14.92 21.19 7.47
CA HIS A 180 -16.02 22.05 7.91
C HIS A 180 -17.38 21.56 7.33
N ASP A 181 -17.39 21.20 6.04
CA ASP A 181 -18.61 20.81 5.34
C ASP A 181 -18.97 19.32 5.54
N HIS A 182 -18.02 18.49 5.92
CA HIS A 182 -18.12 17.04 6.07
C HIS A 182 -17.63 16.56 7.43
N ALA A 183 -18.12 17.18 8.52
CA ALA A 183 -17.76 16.80 9.89
C ALA A 183 -18.12 15.33 10.24
N ASP A 184 -18.97 14.70 9.45
CA ASP A 184 -19.35 13.28 9.53
C ASP A 184 -18.28 12.33 8.94
N ASP A 185 -17.32 12.82 8.13
CA ASP A 185 -16.12 12.08 7.76
C ASP A 185 -15.09 12.14 8.89
N SER A 186 -15.45 11.55 10.02
CA SER A 186 -14.64 11.63 11.25
C SER A 186 -13.22 11.09 11.06
N ARG A 187 -13.04 10.09 10.21
CA ARG A 187 -11.71 9.52 9.95
C ARG A 187 -10.81 10.46 9.16
N ALA A 188 -11.35 11.18 8.19
CA ALA A 188 -10.58 12.18 7.44
C ALA A 188 -10.31 13.44 8.27
N CYS A 189 -11.21 13.79 9.19
CA CYS A 189 -11.26 15.10 9.80
C CYS A 189 -10.84 15.13 11.28
N GLU A 190 -10.48 13.98 11.87
CA GLU A 190 -10.01 13.95 13.26
C GLU A 190 -8.76 14.84 13.43
N GLY A 191 -8.87 15.84 14.31
CA GLY A 191 -7.78 16.77 14.62
C GLY A 191 -7.50 17.83 13.56
N ILE A 192 -8.36 17.95 12.53
CA ILE A 192 -8.24 19.00 11.52
C ILE A 192 -8.91 20.28 12.01
N ALA A 193 -8.17 21.41 11.99
CA ALA A 193 -8.71 22.70 12.35
C ALA A 193 -9.68 23.20 11.26
N THR A 194 -10.90 23.54 11.67
CA THR A 194 -11.98 24.03 10.78
C THR A 194 -12.27 25.52 10.94
N ASP A 195 -11.48 26.20 11.76
CA ASP A 195 -11.62 27.65 12.07
C ASP A 195 -10.94 28.57 11.03
N GLY A 196 -10.48 28.01 9.92
CA GLY A 196 -9.77 28.74 8.88
C GLY A 196 -8.32 29.11 9.23
N SER A 197 -7.79 28.67 10.38
CA SER A 197 -6.40 28.92 10.76
C SER A 197 -5.41 28.30 9.75
N TRP A 198 -5.76 27.18 9.14
CA TRP A 198 -4.96 26.51 8.12
C TRP A 198 -4.97 27.19 6.75
N ALA A 199 -5.94 28.04 6.47
CA ALA A 199 -5.94 28.87 5.25
C ALA A 199 -4.75 29.84 5.19
N LYS A 200 -4.13 30.14 6.35
CA LYS A 200 -2.95 30.99 6.49
C LYS A 200 -1.63 30.21 6.45
N VAL A 201 -1.71 28.88 6.52
CA VAL A 201 -0.53 28.03 6.37
C VAL A 201 -0.18 28.01 4.89
N PRO A 202 1.05 28.39 4.48
CA PRO A 202 1.43 28.28 3.09
C PRO A 202 1.18 26.87 2.58
N PRO A 203 0.69 26.69 1.34
CA PRO A 203 0.61 25.36 0.75
C PRO A 203 1.98 24.68 0.96
N SER A 204 1.97 23.42 1.35
CA SER A 204 3.21 22.70 1.63
C SER A 204 4.15 22.96 0.45
N ARG A 205 5.40 23.36 0.75
CA ARG A 205 6.43 23.53 -0.28
C ARG A 205 6.32 22.37 -1.24
N LYS A 206 6.33 22.65 -2.56
CA LYS A 206 6.66 21.64 -3.54
C LYS A 206 7.78 20.82 -2.94
N PHE A 207 7.54 19.52 -2.76
CA PHE A 207 8.66 18.62 -2.60
C PHE A 207 9.41 18.70 -3.92
N ASP A 208 10.49 19.49 -3.96
CA ASP A 208 11.31 19.67 -5.16
C ASP A 208 11.98 18.36 -5.58
N ASP A 209 11.85 17.30 -4.76
CA ASP A 209 12.47 15.99 -4.88
C ASP A 209 11.44 14.86 -5.07
N ALA A 210 10.50 15.01 -6.00
CA ALA A 210 9.63 13.88 -6.36
C ALA A 210 10.48 12.69 -6.84
N LEU A 211 10.22 11.48 -6.30
CA LEU A 211 10.87 10.27 -6.79
C LEU A 211 10.38 9.92 -8.21
N PRO A 212 11.27 9.41 -9.08
CA PRO A 212 10.91 9.01 -10.44
C PRO A 212 10.13 7.68 -10.44
N LEU A 213 9.00 7.65 -9.72
CA LEU A 213 8.16 6.46 -9.60
C LEU A 213 7.54 6.10 -10.95
N LYS A 214 7.42 4.80 -11.21
CA LYS A 214 6.81 4.26 -12.44
C LYS A 214 5.32 3.96 -12.27
N THR A 215 4.88 3.64 -11.05
CA THR A 215 3.51 3.23 -10.76
C THR A 215 3.17 3.40 -9.28
N LEU A 216 1.87 3.57 -8.99
CA LEU A 216 1.37 3.68 -7.62
C LEU A 216 0.25 2.67 -7.35
N VAL A 217 0.20 2.17 -6.12
CA VAL A 217 -0.93 1.41 -5.59
C VAL A 217 -1.43 2.07 -4.31
N LEU A 218 -2.69 2.45 -4.29
CA LEU A 218 -3.31 3.16 -3.18
C LEU A 218 -4.40 2.27 -2.56
N LEU A 219 -4.22 1.90 -1.30
CA LEU A 219 -5.16 1.09 -0.54
C LEU A 219 -5.97 2.02 0.37
N GLU A 220 -7.24 2.25 0.06
CA GLU A 220 -8.14 3.16 0.78
C GLU A 220 -7.45 4.50 1.12
N PRO A 221 -6.99 5.27 0.11
CA PRO A 221 -6.14 6.42 0.32
C PRO A 221 -6.87 7.58 1.02
N TYR A 222 -6.14 8.26 1.92
CA TYR A 222 -6.56 9.57 2.44
C TYR A 222 -6.43 10.63 1.35
N GLY A 223 -7.54 10.99 0.74
CA GLY A 223 -7.61 11.85 -0.45
C GLY A 223 -8.01 13.29 -0.20
N ALA A 224 -8.69 13.57 0.91
CA ALA A 224 -9.26 14.89 1.23
C ALA A 224 -8.29 16.09 1.12
N PRO A 225 -6.97 15.98 1.35
CA PRO A 225 -6.05 17.10 1.16
C PRO A 225 -5.73 17.45 -0.30
N PHE A 226 -6.24 16.71 -1.29
CA PHE A 226 -5.82 16.85 -2.68
C PHE A 226 -6.92 17.38 -3.58
N GLU A 227 -6.58 18.40 -4.37
CA GLU A 227 -7.40 18.90 -5.46
C GLU A 227 -6.76 18.57 -6.82
N ARG A 228 -7.53 18.65 -7.89
CA ARG A 228 -7.05 18.46 -9.27
C ARG A 228 -5.77 19.25 -9.58
N LYS A 229 -5.67 20.49 -9.08
CA LYS A 229 -4.49 21.34 -9.27
C LYS A 229 -3.23 20.75 -8.63
N GLY A 230 -3.37 20.16 -7.43
CA GLY A 230 -2.26 19.54 -6.71
C GLY A 230 -1.83 18.18 -7.30
N LEU A 231 -2.70 17.52 -8.07
CA LEU A 231 -2.46 16.22 -8.70
C LEU A 231 -1.97 16.31 -10.15
N GLY A 232 -1.92 17.50 -10.72
CA GLY A 232 -1.72 17.71 -12.17
C GLY A 232 -0.39 17.17 -12.74
N SER A 233 0.62 16.93 -11.90
CA SER A 233 1.90 16.34 -12.31
C SER A 233 1.91 14.81 -12.37
N LEU A 234 0.83 14.14 -11.91
CA LEU A 234 0.79 12.69 -11.75
C LEU A 234 0.23 12.01 -13.00
N ASP A 235 1.08 11.76 -13.99
CA ASP A 235 0.72 11.02 -15.22
C ASP A 235 1.43 9.65 -15.24
N LEU A 236 1.10 8.78 -14.29
CA LEU A 236 1.64 7.43 -14.19
C LEU A 236 0.52 6.42 -13.88
N PRO A 237 0.71 5.13 -14.23
CA PRO A 237 -0.27 4.09 -13.92
C PRO A 237 -0.56 4.03 -12.42
N MET A 238 -1.84 4.01 -12.06
CA MET A 238 -2.28 3.88 -10.67
C MET A 238 -3.37 2.83 -10.53
N LEU A 239 -3.32 2.10 -9.41
CA LEU A 239 -4.37 1.20 -8.96
C LEU A 239 -4.88 1.71 -7.61
N ILE A 240 -6.17 2.00 -7.53
CA ILE A 240 -6.82 2.47 -6.30
C ILE A 240 -7.80 1.40 -5.82
N TYR A 241 -7.59 0.91 -4.62
CA TYR A 241 -8.56 0.09 -3.89
C TYR A 241 -9.38 0.95 -2.93
N SER A 242 -10.68 0.67 -2.85
CA SER A 242 -11.58 1.22 -1.84
C SER A 242 -12.37 0.12 -1.15
N ALA A 243 -12.71 0.33 0.12
CA ALA A 243 -13.61 -0.54 0.87
C ALA A 243 -15.05 -0.05 0.73
N SER A 244 -15.99 -0.96 0.42
CA SER A 244 -17.39 -0.58 0.14
C SER A 244 -18.17 -0.12 1.37
N GLN A 245 -17.65 -0.35 2.57
CA GLN A 245 -18.27 0.01 3.86
C GLN A 245 -17.27 0.80 4.72
N SER A 246 -16.43 1.60 4.06
CA SER A 246 -15.43 2.43 4.72
C SER A 246 -16.09 3.59 5.48
N ASP A 247 -15.52 3.90 6.65
CA ASP A 247 -15.79 5.12 7.42
C ASP A 247 -14.88 6.30 6.99
N LEU A 248 -14.01 6.10 6.00
CA LEU A 248 -13.34 7.14 5.23
C LEU A 248 -14.15 7.40 3.96
N ARG A 249 -14.93 8.48 3.92
CA ARG A 249 -15.90 8.74 2.84
C ARG A 249 -15.26 8.64 1.44
N PRO A 250 -15.71 7.72 0.57
CA PRO A 250 -15.08 7.53 -0.74
C PRO A 250 -15.18 8.78 -1.64
N ASP A 251 -16.29 9.53 -1.57
CA ASP A 251 -16.53 10.75 -2.36
C ASP A 251 -15.61 11.91 -1.97
N GLY A 252 -15.05 11.92 -0.76
CA GLY A 252 -14.03 12.86 -0.32
C GLY A 252 -12.60 12.31 -0.44
N ASN A 253 -12.44 11.02 -0.67
CA ASN A 253 -11.14 10.34 -0.63
C ASN A 253 -10.86 9.53 -1.90
N ALA A 254 -11.06 8.22 -1.93
CA ALA A 254 -10.67 7.37 -3.05
C ALA A 254 -11.34 7.74 -4.39
N LEU A 255 -12.66 7.99 -4.38
CA LEU A 255 -13.40 8.38 -5.58
C LEU A 255 -13.12 9.82 -6.00
N ALA A 256 -12.92 10.72 -5.03
CA ALA A 256 -12.52 12.11 -5.33
C ALA A 256 -11.15 12.14 -6.03
N LEU A 257 -10.17 11.38 -5.50
CA LEU A 257 -8.87 11.24 -6.13
C LEU A 257 -8.98 10.68 -7.56
N ALA A 258 -9.74 9.60 -7.76
CA ALA A 258 -9.90 8.99 -9.07
C ALA A 258 -10.47 9.95 -10.12
N LYS A 259 -11.38 10.86 -9.71
CA LYS A 259 -11.95 11.91 -10.58
C LYS A 259 -11.00 13.09 -10.81
N ALA A 260 -10.13 13.37 -9.83
CA ALA A 260 -9.23 14.53 -9.87
C ALA A 260 -7.92 14.27 -10.61
N LEU A 261 -7.46 13.02 -10.66
CA LEU A 261 -6.23 12.61 -11.36
C LEU A 261 -6.29 12.91 -12.85
N PRO A 262 -5.16 13.37 -13.46
CA PRO A 262 -5.11 13.66 -14.90
C PRO A 262 -5.26 12.39 -15.76
N ARG A 263 -4.71 11.28 -15.28
CA ARG A 263 -4.86 9.95 -15.90
C ARG A 263 -5.83 9.12 -15.06
N PRO A 264 -6.92 8.60 -15.63
CA PRO A 264 -7.84 7.72 -14.91
C PRO A 264 -7.12 6.50 -14.34
N PRO A 265 -7.20 6.25 -13.01
CA PRO A 265 -6.61 5.06 -12.41
C PRO A 265 -7.45 3.80 -12.69
N GLN A 266 -6.83 2.64 -12.56
CA GLN A 266 -7.59 1.41 -12.34
C GLN A 266 -8.22 1.48 -10.94
N GLN A 267 -9.48 1.06 -10.82
CA GLN A 267 -10.22 1.10 -9.56
C GLN A 267 -10.75 -0.29 -9.23
N ALA A 268 -10.61 -0.69 -7.97
CA ALA A 268 -11.17 -1.92 -7.42
C ALA A 268 -11.84 -1.62 -6.09
N ALA A 269 -13.06 -2.13 -5.90
CA ALA A 269 -13.75 -2.07 -4.62
C ALA A 269 -13.77 -3.46 -3.99
N VAL A 270 -13.55 -3.53 -2.68
CA VAL A 270 -13.63 -4.75 -1.89
C VAL A 270 -14.69 -4.63 -0.80
N PRO A 271 -15.38 -5.73 -0.45
CA PRO A 271 -16.23 -5.74 0.74
C PRO A 271 -15.41 -5.47 2.00
N GLY A 272 -15.99 -4.79 2.97
CA GLY A 272 -15.35 -4.56 4.26
C GLY A 272 -15.25 -3.09 4.65
N SER A 273 -14.70 -2.85 5.84
CA SER A 273 -14.43 -1.53 6.40
C SER A 273 -13.07 -1.00 5.97
N HIS A 274 -12.73 0.22 6.42
CA HIS A 274 -11.42 0.84 6.18
C HIS A 274 -10.23 -0.09 6.45
N PHE A 275 -10.28 -0.83 7.54
CA PHE A 275 -9.19 -1.70 7.96
C PHE A 275 -9.14 -3.08 7.27
N VAL A 276 -10.02 -3.34 6.30
CA VAL A 276 -9.99 -4.60 5.54
C VAL A 276 -8.65 -4.83 4.82
N PHE A 277 -7.87 -3.78 4.57
CA PHE A 277 -6.54 -3.83 3.96
C PHE A 277 -5.39 -4.14 4.94
N ILE A 278 -5.67 -4.23 6.24
CA ILE A 278 -4.74 -4.80 7.24
C ILE A 278 -4.85 -6.32 7.18
N ASP A 279 -3.71 -7.00 7.26
CA ASP A 279 -3.65 -8.47 7.21
C ASP A 279 -4.63 -9.12 8.20
N PRO A 280 -5.11 -10.34 7.94
CA PRO A 280 -5.97 -11.06 8.86
C PRO A 280 -5.39 -11.10 10.27
N CYS A 281 -6.16 -10.61 11.25
CA CYS A 281 -5.68 -10.41 12.60
C CYS A 281 -5.42 -11.75 13.33
N SER A 282 -4.31 -11.80 14.06
CA SER A 282 -4.10 -12.82 15.09
C SER A 282 -5.09 -12.60 16.25
N PRO A 283 -5.40 -13.63 17.05
CA PRO A 283 -6.22 -13.47 18.26
C PRO A 283 -5.67 -12.40 19.23
N VAL A 284 -4.35 -12.27 19.29
CA VAL A 284 -3.67 -11.27 20.13
C VAL A 284 -3.92 -9.85 19.61
N LEU A 285 -3.85 -9.63 18.29
CA LEU A 285 -4.13 -8.33 17.69
C LEU A 285 -5.63 -8.00 17.83
N ALA A 286 -6.51 -8.95 17.57
CA ALA A 286 -7.95 -8.77 17.71
C ALA A 286 -8.38 -8.36 19.13
N ALA A 287 -7.70 -8.88 20.16
CA ALA A 287 -7.94 -8.49 21.54
C ALA A 287 -7.40 -7.10 21.89
N ARG A 288 -6.32 -6.64 21.22
CA ARG A 288 -5.67 -5.35 21.49
C ARG A 288 -6.23 -4.18 20.69
N ALA A 289 -6.72 -4.45 19.49
CA ALA A 289 -7.21 -3.48 18.55
C ALA A 289 -8.45 -4.02 17.80
N PRO A 290 -9.56 -4.24 18.53
CA PRO A 290 -10.78 -4.84 17.95
C PRO A 290 -11.33 -4.01 16.80
N GLU A 291 -11.19 -2.70 16.82
CA GLU A 291 -11.64 -1.77 15.75
C GLU A 291 -10.89 -2.01 14.43
N VAL A 292 -9.64 -2.47 14.49
CA VAL A 292 -8.82 -2.80 13.30
C VAL A 292 -9.19 -4.18 12.74
N CYS A 293 -9.64 -5.07 13.61
CA CYS A 293 -9.85 -6.48 13.31
C CYS A 293 -11.31 -6.86 13.07
N SER A 294 -12.26 -5.94 13.31
CA SER A 294 -13.67 -6.19 13.11
C SER A 294 -14.09 -5.79 11.70
N ASP A 295 -14.66 -6.74 10.98
CA ASP A 295 -15.24 -6.51 9.67
C ASP A 295 -16.77 -6.58 9.73
N PRO A 296 -17.47 -5.89 8.82
CA PRO A 296 -18.89 -6.07 8.61
C PRO A 296 -19.25 -7.51 8.29
N LEU A 297 -20.49 -7.90 8.66
CA LEU A 297 -20.98 -9.26 8.41
C LEU A 297 -20.86 -9.63 6.91
N GLY A 298 -20.33 -10.81 6.62
CA GLY A 298 -20.11 -11.29 5.25
C GLY A 298 -18.80 -10.88 4.62
N THR A 299 -17.90 -10.21 5.37
CA THR A 299 -16.57 -9.87 4.89
C THR A 299 -15.60 -11.02 5.16
N GLU A 300 -15.11 -11.64 4.10
CA GLU A 300 -14.12 -12.72 4.16
C GLU A 300 -12.70 -12.14 3.95
N ARG A 301 -12.14 -11.45 4.98
CA ARG A 301 -10.86 -10.73 4.89
C ARG A 301 -9.73 -11.57 4.30
N ALA A 302 -9.58 -12.83 4.72
CA ALA A 302 -8.53 -13.72 4.22
C ALA A 302 -8.66 -13.98 2.70
N ALA A 303 -9.88 -14.21 2.20
CA ALA A 303 -10.13 -14.41 0.76
C ALA A 303 -9.89 -13.12 -0.04
N ILE A 304 -10.26 -11.95 0.51
CA ILE A 304 -9.98 -10.64 -0.08
C ILE A 304 -8.46 -10.46 -0.20
N HIS A 305 -7.69 -10.72 0.87
CA HIS A 305 -6.23 -10.61 0.86
C HIS A 305 -5.57 -11.57 -0.13
N GLN A 306 -6.04 -12.80 -0.24
CA GLN A 306 -5.51 -13.76 -1.22
C GLN A 306 -5.65 -13.23 -2.66
N ARG A 307 -6.78 -12.60 -2.98
CA ARG A 307 -7.04 -12.03 -4.31
C ARG A 307 -6.25 -10.76 -4.56
N PHE A 308 -6.37 -9.74 -3.71
CA PHE A 308 -5.75 -8.46 -4.00
C PHE A 308 -4.22 -8.49 -3.95
N ARG A 309 -3.59 -9.35 -3.15
CA ARG A 309 -2.13 -9.53 -3.17
C ARG A 309 -1.63 -9.93 -4.55
N GLN A 310 -2.31 -10.86 -5.21
CA GLN A 310 -1.94 -11.28 -6.56
C GLN A 310 -2.23 -10.20 -7.59
N GLU A 311 -3.40 -9.55 -7.52
CA GLU A 311 -3.75 -8.44 -8.41
C GLU A 311 -2.73 -7.29 -8.32
N ILE A 312 -2.28 -6.95 -7.11
CA ILE A 312 -1.23 -5.94 -6.88
C ILE A 312 0.12 -6.39 -7.49
N ALA A 313 0.52 -7.63 -7.25
CA ALA A 313 1.77 -8.16 -7.81
C ALA A 313 1.77 -8.13 -9.34
N ASP A 314 0.65 -8.51 -9.96
CA ASP A 314 0.49 -8.49 -11.41
C ASP A 314 0.48 -7.06 -11.97
N PHE A 315 -0.21 -6.13 -11.31
CA PHE A 315 -0.21 -4.72 -11.67
C PHE A 315 1.19 -4.10 -11.58
N LEU A 316 1.92 -4.36 -10.49
CA LEU A 316 3.30 -3.88 -10.32
C LEU A 316 4.23 -4.47 -11.37
N ARG A 317 4.12 -5.76 -11.67
CA ARG A 317 4.95 -6.45 -12.68
C ARG A 317 4.71 -5.89 -14.09
N ALA A 318 3.48 -5.50 -14.40
CA ALA A 318 3.13 -4.92 -15.69
C ALA A 318 3.63 -3.48 -15.87
N ASN A 319 3.99 -2.77 -14.79
CA ASN A 319 4.31 -1.35 -14.79
C ASN A 319 5.72 -1.03 -14.25
N LEU A 320 6.47 -2.02 -13.79
CA LEU A 320 7.87 -1.96 -13.35
C LEU A 320 8.75 -2.87 -14.22
#